data_965646ec7daa846c087e3d6fa41ef204
#
_entry.id   965646ec7daa846c087e3d6fa41ef204
#
_cell.length_a   1.000
_cell.length_b   1.000
_cell.length_c   1.000
_cell.angle_alpha   90.00
_cell.angle_beta   90.00
_cell.angle_gamma   90.00
#
_symmetry.space_group_name_H-M   'P 1'
#
loop_
_entity.id
_entity.type
_entity.pdbx_description
1 polymer ?
#
loop_
_entity_poly.entity_id
_entity_poly.type
_entity_poly.pdbx_seq_one_letter_code
_entity_poly.pdbx_strand_id
1 'polypeptide(L)'
;MLVIDDAIKDPSLLTEIESSETLFPASMGDETRIATELNSYHYEQASCFAPYMFWDGWWKSPTNTLAKKIIKDLWQENLPFSLEEVCGFEYWTRTFNPGQYLDVHVDEDTFLYAEDRTFRGPIIGSVYYPHTNNVVGGFLELHPITVSENTTNALERENIDPLIAPLELRERIACKPNRLIIFDAGHTIHNTTPPITGKRQVMVINVWHKDSPPSGLAANKFYYE
;
A
#
# COMPACT_ATOMS: atom_id res chain seq x y z
N MET A 1 8.51 -11.24 -6.75
CA MET A 1 7.28 -10.51 -7.09
C MET A 1 6.31 -11.43 -7.83
N LEU A 2 5.00 -11.26 -7.63
CA LEU A 2 3.91 -11.97 -8.29
C LEU A 2 2.90 -10.96 -8.83
N VAL A 3 2.49 -11.09 -10.10
CA VAL A 3 1.45 -10.27 -10.73
C VAL A 3 0.29 -11.18 -11.13
N ILE A 4 -0.90 -10.87 -10.65
CA ILE A 4 -2.12 -11.63 -10.87
C ILE A 4 -3.13 -10.72 -11.54
N ASP A 5 -3.46 -11.00 -12.81
CA ASP A 5 -4.58 -10.38 -13.51
C ASP A 5 -5.87 -11.14 -13.17
N ASP A 6 -7.00 -10.43 -13.18
CA ASP A 6 -8.30 -10.96 -12.77
C ASP A 6 -8.24 -11.61 -11.36
N ALA A 7 -7.64 -10.89 -10.41
CA ALA A 7 -7.33 -11.40 -9.09
C ALA A 7 -8.59 -11.79 -8.31
N ILE A 8 -9.63 -10.94 -8.31
CA ILE A 8 -10.95 -11.24 -7.74
C ILE A 8 -11.78 -11.98 -8.80
N LYS A 9 -12.28 -13.16 -8.45
CA LYS A 9 -13.07 -14.02 -9.35
C LYS A 9 -14.57 -13.89 -9.13
N ASP A 10 -15.00 -13.40 -7.95
CA ASP A 10 -16.43 -13.24 -7.65
C ASP A 10 -17.01 -12.01 -8.36
N PRO A 11 -17.92 -12.18 -9.33
CA PRO A 11 -18.51 -11.05 -10.04
C PRO A 11 -19.35 -10.15 -9.14
N SER A 12 -19.92 -10.69 -8.07
CA SER A 12 -20.73 -9.91 -7.12
C SER A 12 -19.85 -8.97 -6.31
N LEU A 13 -18.67 -9.42 -5.89
CA LEU A 13 -17.69 -8.60 -5.21
C LEU A 13 -17.13 -7.51 -6.13
N LEU A 14 -16.83 -7.82 -7.40
CA LEU A 14 -16.41 -6.82 -8.38
C LEU A 14 -17.47 -5.73 -8.57
N THR A 15 -18.75 -6.11 -8.68
CA THR A 15 -19.86 -5.14 -8.78
C THR A 15 -19.97 -4.26 -7.53
N GLU A 16 -19.80 -4.85 -6.34
CA GLU A 16 -19.78 -4.09 -5.06
C GLU A 16 -18.61 -3.09 -5.02
N ILE A 17 -17.44 -3.49 -5.50
CA ILE A 17 -16.26 -2.62 -5.61
C ILE A 17 -16.52 -1.45 -6.57
N GLU A 18 -17.02 -1.74 -7.77
CA GLU A 18 -17.29 -0.74 -8.80
C GLU A 18 -18.34 0.29 -8.39
N SER A 19 -19.32 -0.12 -7.60
CA SER A 19 -20.40 0.75 -7.12
C SER A 19 -20.08 1.48 -5.80
N SER A 20 -18.94 1.19 -5.18
CA SER A 20 -18.58 1.76 -3.88
C SER A 20 -18.11 3.21 -4.00
N GLU A 21 -18.82 4.12 -3.34
CA GLU A 21 -18.40 5.51 -3.17
C GLU A 21 -17.46 5.72 -1.98
N THR A 22 -17.40 4.76 -1.06
CA THR A 22 -16.64 4.87 0.20
C THR A 22 -15.26 4.24 0.12
N LEU A 23 -15.05 3.25 -0.75
CA LEU A 23 -13.75 2.57 -0.89
C LEU A 23 -12.65 3.53 -1.36
N PHE A 24 -13.00 4.47 -2.25
CA PHE A 24 -12.11 5.52 -2.75
C PHE A 24 -12.79 6.89 -2.58
N PRO A 25 -12.74 7.46 -1.39
CA PRO A 25 -13.39 8.74 -1.15
C PRO A 25 -12.85 9.83 -2.07
N ALA A 26 -13.72 10.70 -2.56
CA ALA A 26 -13.35 11.78 -3.49
C ALA A 26 -12.51 12.87 -2.80
N SER A 27 -12.66 13.01 -1.50
CA SER A 27 -11.88 13.94 -0.68
C SER A 27 -11.89 13.42 0.77
N MET A 28 -10.74 13.44 1.37
CA MET A 28 -10.58 13.27 2.81
C MET A 28 -10.56 14.65 3.41
N GLY A 29 -11.60 15.03 4.12
CA GLY A 29 -11.67 16.37 4.74
C GLY A 29 -10.36 16.73 5.45
N ASP A 30 -9.91 17.97 5.23
CA ASP A 30 -8.72 18.58 5.81
C ASP A 30 -7.40 17.80 5.65
N GLU A 31 -7.00 17.63 4.39
CA GLU A 31 -5.72 17.04 3.97
C GLU A 31 -4.51 17.71 4.68
N THR A 32 -4.62 18.99 5.01
CA THR A 32 -3.60 19.77 5.71
C THR A 32 -3.33 19.23 7.11
N ARG A 33 -4.32 18.71 7.78
CA ARG A 33 -4.20 18.20 9.14
C ARG A 33 -3.47 16.87 9.20
N ILE A 34 -3.76 15.97 8.27
CA ILE A 34 -3.09 14.66 8.17
C ILE A 34 -1.64 14.85 7.73
N ALA A 35 -1.38 15.73 6.78
CA ALA A 35 -0.04 16.08 6.31
C ALA A 35 0.84 16.66 7.44
N THR A 36 0.27 17.44 8.34
CA THR A 36 1.01 18.05 9.47
C THR A 36 1.32 17.04 10.57
N GLU A 37 0.47 16.06 10.79
CA GLU A 37 0.63 15.05 11.85
C GLU A 37 1.60 13.92 11.48
N LEU A 38 1.82 13.65 10.17
CA LEU A 38 2.58 12.50 9.67
C LEU A 38 3.88 12.85 8.92
N ASN A 39 4.37 14.08 9.04
CA ASN A 39 5.55 14.56 8.32
C ASN A 39 5.39 14.56 6.78
N SER A 40 4.96 15.67 6.30
CA SER A 40 4.39 16.12 5.03
C SER A 40 4.93 15.64 3.68
N TYR A 41 6.07 15.00 3.58
CA TYR A 41 6.76 14.81 2.30
C TYR A 41 6.02 13.90 1.31
N HIS A 42 5.23 12.96 1.80
CA HIS A 42 4.51 12.00 0.95
C HIS A 42 3.06 12.38 0.60
N TYR A 43 2.49 13.37 1.26
CA TYR A 43 1.06 13.68 1.19
C TYR A 43 0.70 14.76 0.19
N GLU A 44 1.62 15.65 -0.14
CA GLU A 44 1.38 16.73 -1.12
C GLU A 44 1.10 16.19 -2.53
N GLN A 45 1.41 14.92 -2.77
CA GLN A 45 1.36 14.30 -4.10
C GLN A 45 0.11 13.46 -4.36
N ALA A 46 -0.65 13.10 -3.34
CA ALA A 46 -1.91 12.35 -3.49
C ALA A 46 -3.12 13.25 -3.19
N SER A 47 -4.09 13.27 -4.11
CA SER A 47 -5.30 14.12 -3.96
C SER A 47 -6.32 13.57 -2.97
N CYS A 48 -6.20 12.30 -2.60
CA CYS A 48 -7.11 11.64 -1.70
C CYS A 48 -6.38 10.52 -0.97
N PHE A 49 -6.40 10.60 0.34
CA PHE A 49 -5.74 9.66 1.23
C PHE A 49 -6.74 9.11 2.25
N ALA A 50 -6.97 7.80 2.24
CA ALA A 50 -7.71 7.15 3.31
C ALA A 50 -6.80 6.88 4.50
N PRO A 51 -7.31 6.91 5.74
CA PRO A 51 -6.51 6.60 6.91
C PRO A 51 -5.97 5.17 6.84
N TYR A 52 -4.86 4.92 7.52
CA TYR A 52 -4.37 3.57 7.71
C TYR A 52 -5.32 2.79 8.59
N MET A 53 -5.77 1.65 8.07
CA MET A 53 -6.67 0.72 8.75
C MET A 53 -5.90 -0.54 9.11
N PHE A 54 -6.30 -1.20 10.17
CA PHE A 54 -5.75 -2.50 10.53
C PHE A 54 -6.87 -3.53 10.76
N TRP A 55 -6.64 -4.74 10.26
CA TRP A 55 -7.52 -5.87 10.45
C TRP A 55 -6.72 -7.12 10.80
N ASP A 56 -7.07 -7.78 11.88
CA ASP A 56 -6.39 -8.97 12.40
C ASP A 56 -6.71 -10.28 11.64
N GLY A 57 -7.47 -10.14 10.52
CA GLY A 57 -7.73 -11.21 9.57
C GLY A 57 -9.03 -11.99 9.81
N TRP A 58 -9.46 -12.71 8.78
CA TRP A 58 -10.71 -13.49 8.79
C TRP A 58 -10.73 -14.64 9.80
N TRP A 59 -9.59 -15.02 10.34
CA TRP A 59 -9.46 -16.05 11.38
C TRP A 59 -9.65 -15.53 12.81
N LYS A 60 -9.68 -14.22 12.99
CA LYS A 60 -9.88 -13.57 14.29
C LYS A 60 -11.10 -12.66 14.33
N SER A 61 -11.37 -11.93 13.26
CA SER A 61 -12.42 -10.93 13.21
C SER A 61 -13.32 -11.06 11.98
N PRO A 62 -14.59 -10.62 12.06
CA PRO A 62 -15.53 -10.73 10.95
C PRO A 62 -15.09 -10.00 9.69
N THR A 63 -15.43 -10.56 8.52
CA THR A 63 -15.27 -9.96 7.21
C THR A 63 -16.53 -9.14 6.86
N ASN A 64 -16.76 -8.06 7.57
CA ASN A 64 -18.02 -7.31 7.55
C ASN A 64 -17.98 -6.00 6.74
N THR A 65 -16.82 -5.61 6.23
CA THR A 65 -16.70 -4.43 5.35
C THR A 65 -16.23 -4.83 3.96
N LEU A 66 -16.42 -3.95 2.97
CA LEU A 66 -15.99 -4.19 1.60
C LEU A 66 -14.46 -4.38 1.53
N ALA A 67 -13.70 -3.55 2.23
CA ALA A 67 -12.24 -3.67 2.27
C ALA A 67 -11.81 -5.04 2.81
N LYS A 68 -12.43 -5.53 3.89
CA LYS A 68 -12.12 -6.85 4.47
C LYS A 68 -12.52 -8.00 3.55
N LYS A 69 -13.61 -7.85 2.79
CA LYS A 69 -13.99 -8.84 1.75
C LYS A 69 -12.92 -8.91 0.66
N ILE A 70 -12.45 -7.76 0.18
CA ILE A 70 -11.39 -7.66 -0.82
C ILE A 70 -10.10 -8.31 -0.29
N ILE A 71 -9.64 -7.93 0.89
CA ILE A 71 -8.43 -8.49 1.49
C ILE A 71 -8.53 -10.01 1.61
N LYS A 72 -9.64 -10.51 2.11
CA LYS A 72 -9.85 -11.96 2.25
C LYS A 72 -9.79 -12.67 0.90
N ASP A 73 -10.51 -12.17 -0.10
CA ASP A 73 -10.56 -12.78 -1.43
C ASP A 73 -9.17 -12.81 -2.08
N LEU A 74 -8.43 -11.70 -1.98
CA LEU A 74 -7.09 -11.58 -2.55
C LEU A 74 -6.04 -12.44 -1.82
N TRP A 75 -6.15 -12.56 -0.49
CA TRP A 75 -5.08 -13.13 0.32
C TRP A 75 -5.33 -14.56 0.82
N GLN A 76 -6.56 -15.04 0.84
CA GLN A 76 -6.87 -16.35 1.39
C GLN A 76 -6.11 -17.49 0.71
N GLU A 77 -5.89 -17.40 -0.61
CA GLU A 77 -5.15 -18.39 -1.40
C GLU A 77 -3.70 -17.96 -1.73
N ASN A 78 -3.37 -16.68 -1.54
CA ASN A 78 -2.07 -16.13 -1.92
C ASN A 78 -1.14 -15.87 -0.72
N LEU A 79 -1.60 -16.09 0.51
CA LEU A 79 -0.79 -15.88 1.70
C LEU A 79 0.29 -16.96 1.81
N PRO A 80 1.59 -16.60 1.71
CA PRO A 80 2.68 -17.60 1.73
C PRO A 80 3.09 -18.03 3.14
N PHE A 81 2.36 -17.57 4.17
CA PHE A 81 2.63 -17.79 5.58
C PHE A 81 1.48 -18.53 6.25
N SER A 82 1.77 -19.25 7.34
CA SER A 82 0.72 -19.80 8.17
C SER A 82 -0.05 -18.68 8.89
N LEU A 83 -1.34 -18.86 9.13
CA LEU A 83 -2.16 -17.87 9.84
C LEU A 83 -1.66 -17.59 11.28
N GLU A 84 -0.91 -18.55 11.86
CA GLU A 84 -0.30 -18.41 13.17
C GLU A 84 0.91 -17.47 13.17
N GLU A 85 1.53 -17.23 12.01
CA GLU A 85 2.66 -16.31 11.86
C GLU A 85 2.22 -14.89 11.55
N VAL A 86 0.96 -14.69 11.16
CA VAL A 86 0.44 -13.39 10.72
C VAL A 86 -0.26 -12.67 11.87
N CYS A 87 0.15 -11.43 12.11
CA CYS A 87 -0.53 -10.50 13.02
C CYS A 87 -1.86 -10.04 12.42
N GLY A 88 -1.84 -9.60 11.17
CA GLY A 88 -2.96 -9.05 10.42
C GLY A 88 -2.53 -8.26 9.20
N PHE A 89 -3.46 -7.47 8.71
CA PHE A 89 -3.34 -6.66 7.51
C PHE A 89 -3.47 -5.18 7.85
N GLU A 90 -2.45 -4.41 7.52
CA GLU A 90 -2.55 -2.97 7.43
C GLU A 90 -2.96 -2.62 6.00
N TYR A 91 -3.93 -1.72 5.82
CA TYR A 91 -4.40 -1.37 4.49
C TYR A 91 -4.91 0.07 4.41
N TRP A 92 -4.85 0.61 3.20
CA TRP A 92 -5.40 1.93 2.87
C TRP A 92 -5.72 1.99 1.38
N THR A 93 -6.53 2.98 1.01
CA THR A 93 -6.81 3.28 -0.40
C THR A 93 -6.29 4.67 -0.77
N ARG A 94 -5.93 4.83 -2.04
CA ARG A 94 -5.50 6.11 -2.59
C ARG A 94 -6.03 6.33 -3.99
N THR A 95 -6.27 7.61 -4.31
CA THR A 95 -6.57 8.07 -5.66
C THR A 95 -5.49 9.06 -6.10
N PHE A 96 -4.88 8.79 -7.24
CA PHE A 96 -3.92 9.69 -7.88
C PHE A 96 -4.54 10.30 -9.11
N ASN A 97 -4.62 11.62 -9.17
CA ASN A 97 -5.01 12.36 -10.36
C ASN A 97 -3.82 12.52 -11.31
N PRO A 98 -4.03 12.95 -12.56
CA PRO A 98 -2.94 13.28 -13.48
C PRO A 98 -1.91 14.20 -12.83
N GLY A 99 -0.64 13.83 -12.98
CA GLY A 99 0.50 14.55 -12.41
C GLY A 99 0.85 14.17 -10.96
N GLN A 100 0.00 13.47 -10.24
CA GLN A 100 0.28 13.04 -8.86
C GLN A 100 1.02 11.69 -8.83
N TYR A 101 1.97 11.54 -7.92
CA TYR A 101 2.80 10.34 -7.80
C TYR A 101 3.14 10.07 -6.34
N LEU A 102 3.76 8.96 -6.08
CA LEU A 102 4.37 8.63 -4.80
C LEU A 102 5.87 8.45 -5.01
N ASP A 103 6.64 9.15 -4.21
CA ASP A 103 8.09 9.15 -4.28
C ASP A 103 8.70 7.79 -3.93
N VAL A 104 9.98 7.67 -4.19
CA VAL A 104 10.77 6.47 -3.92
C VAL A 104 10.81 6.19 -2.42
N HIS A 105 10.40 4.96 -2.04
CA HIS A 105 10.31 4.54 -0.64
C HIS A 105 10.37 3.01 -0.52
N VAL A 106 10.38 2.53 0.68
CA VAL A 106 9.96 1.19 1.10
C VAL A 106 8.79 1.34 2.07
N ASP A 107 7.96 0.32 2.19
CA ASP A 107 6.90 0.34 3.20
C ASP A 107 7.48 0.08 4.58
N GLU A 108 7.12 0.91 5.54
CA GLU A 108 7.67 0.86 6.89
C GLU A 108 6.62 1.20 7.95
N ASP A 109 6.89 0.81 9.18
CA ASP A 109 6.16 1.29 10.36
C ASP A 109 6.48 2.78 10.59
N THR A 110 5.68 3.64 9.97
CA THR A 110 5.87 5.09 10.00
C THR A 110 5.82 5.68 11.41
N PHE A 111 5.08 5.05 12.34
CA PHE A 111 5.00 5.49 13.73
C PHE A 111 6.28 5.18 14.48
N LEU A 112 6.81 3.96 14.32
CA LEU A 112 8.07 3.54 14.92
C LEU A 112 9.24 4.38 14.36
N TYR A 113 9.28 4.56 13.04
CA TYR A 113 10.31 5.38 12.41
C TYR A 113 10.27 6.84 12.85
N ALA A 114 9.09 7.43 13.03
CA ALA A 114 8.94 8.79 13.52
C ALA A 114 9.40 8.95 14.98
N GLU A 115 9.24 7.91 15.81
CA GLU A 115 9.56 7.93 17.23
C GLU A 115 11.07 7.77 17.50
N ASP A 116 11.69 6.76 16.93
CA ASP A 116 13.08 6.39 17.26
C ASP A 116 13.98 6.11 16.05
N ARG A 117 13.50 6.34 14.82
CA ARG A 117 14.22 6.07 13.57
C ARG A 117 14.51 4.58 13.33
N THR A 118 13.83 3.71 14.05
CA THR A 118 13.95 2.27 13.83
C THR A 118 13.11 1.86 12.60
N PHE A 119 13.75 1.14 11.69
CA PHE A 119 13.07 0.54 10.56
C PHE A 119 12.39 -0.78 10.96
N ARG A 120 11.15 -0.91 10.55
CA ARG A 120 10.39 -2.17 10.60
C ARG A 120 9.43 -2.18 9.41
N GLY A 121 9.58 -3.15 8.52
CA GLY A 121 8.72 -3.33 7.37
C GLY A 121 7.69 -4.45 7.54
N PRO A 122 6.65 -4.47 6.70
CA PRO A 122 5.78 -5.63 6.56
C PRO A 122 6.56 -6.82 6.01
N ILE A 123 6.10 -8.04 6.30
CA ILE A 123 6.74 -9.26 5.75
C ILE A 123 6.48 -9.44 4.26
N ILE A 124 5.40 -8.88 3.77
CA ILE A 124 5.04 -8.83 2.36
C ILE A 124 3.97 -7.76 2.16
N GLY A 125 3.98 -7.09 1.03
CA GLY A 125 2.97 -6.10 0.68
C GLY A 125 2.33 -6.37 -0.67
N SER A 126 1.25 -5.67 -0.94
CA SER A 126 0.59 -5.72 -2.24
C SER A 126 -0.06 -4.39 -2.64
N VAL A 127 -0.21 -4.25 -3.95
CA VAL A 127 -0.98 -3.17 -4.58
C VAL A 127 -2.08 -3.82 -5.41
N TYR A 128 -3.32 -3.52 -5.11
CA TYR A 128 -4.49 -3.96 -5.87
C TYR A 128 -5.10 -2.77 -6.62
N TYR A 129 -5.36 -2.96 -7.90
CA TYR A 129 -6.04 -2.00 -8.77
C TYR A 129 -7.47 -2.47 -9.04
N PRO A 130 -8.48 -1.95 -8.33
CA PRO A 130 -9.85 -2.44 -8.49
C PRO A 130 -10.41 -2.10 -9.87
N HIS A 131 -10.26 -0.85 -10.29
CA HIS A 131 -10.62 -0.37 -11.62
C HIS A 131 -9.66 0.75 -12.04
N THR A 132 -9.42 0.84 -13.32
CA THR A 132 -8.51 1.84 -13.89
C THR A 132 -9.18 2.45 -15.11
N ASN A 133 -10.09 3.39 -14.89
CA ASN A 133 -10.83 4.03 -15.96
C ASN A 133 -9.90 4.86 -16.84
N ASN A 134 -9.49 4.29 -18.01
CA ASN A 134 -8.68 4.94 -19.01
C ASN A 134 -7.38 5.57 -18.50
N VAL A 135 -6.72 4.93 -17.52
CA VAL A 135 -5.45 5.39 -16.99
C VAL A 135 -4.34 5.15 -18.00
N VAL A 136 -3.65 6.21 -18.37
CA VAL A 136 -2.39 6.15 -19.12
C VAL A 136 -1.26 6.61 -18.21
N GLY A 137 -0.16 5.87 -18.15
CA GLY A 137 0.90 6.10 -17.16
C GLY A 137 0.54 5.48 -15.80
N GLY A 138 0.98 6.08 -14.71
CA GLY A 138 0.65 5.60 -13.35
C GLY A 138 1.26 4.24 -13.03
N PHE A 139 2.47 3.96 -13.50
CA PHE A 139 3.16 2.69 -13.25
C PHE A 139 3.58 2.56 -11.79
N LEU A 140 3.52 1.35 -11.25
CA LEU A 140 4.35 0.95 -10.14
C LEU A 140 5.75 0.62 -10.69
N GLU A 141 6.78 1.22 -10.14
CA GLU A 141 8.17 0.93 -10.49
C GLU A 141 8.85 0.26 -9.29
N LEU A 142 9.40 -0.93 -9.52
CA LEU A 142 10.23 -1.64 -8.56
C LEU A 142 11.69 -1.50 -8.97
N HIS A 143 12.53 -1.10 -8.04
CA HIS A 143 13.96 -0.98 -8.27
C HIS A 143 14.64 -2.32 -7.94
N PRO A 144 15.66 -2.74 -8.69
CA PRO A 144 16.39 -3.98 -8.43
C PRO A 144 17.37 -3.84 -7.24
N ILE A 145 16.93 -3.12 -6.23
CA ILE A 145 17.71 -2.80 -5.03
C ILE A 145 16.84 -3.15 -3.83
N THR A 146 17.37 -3.99 -2.97
CA THR A 146 16.76 -4.31 -1.68
C THR A 146 17.51 -3.58 -0.57
N VAL A 147 16.78 -3.09 0.39
CA VAL A 147 17.33 -2.49 1.61
C VAL A 147 17.29 -3.52 2.74
N SER A 148 18.32 -3.54 3.56
CA SER A 148 18.35 -4.31 4.80
C SER A 148 18.07 -3.38 5.98
N GLU A 149 17.75 -3.95 7.14
CA GLU A 149 17.61 -3.18 8.38
C GLU A 149 18.80 -2.26 8.64
N ASN A 150 20.02 -2.71 8.33
CA ASN A 150 21.24 -1.90 8.48
C ASN A 150 21.34 -0.77 7.44
N THR A 151 20.76 -0.97 6.25
CA THR A 151 20.78 0.03 5.18
C THR A 151 19.69 1.08 5.40
N THR A 152 18.54 0.68 5.95
CA THR A 152 17.43 1.59 6.22
C THR A 152 17.73 2.57 7.35
N ASN A 153 18.50 2.18 8.34
CA ASN A 153 19.02 3.12 9.36
C ASN A 153 19.99 4.16 8.79
N ALA A 154 20.62 3.88 7.63
CA ALA A 154 21.49 4.80 6.90
C ALA A 154 20.74 5.57 5.79
N LEU A 155 19.54 5.15 5.43
CA LEU A 155 18.65 5.81 4.49
C LEU A 155 17.84 6.87 5.26
N GLU A 156 18.51 7.89 5.73
CA GLU A 156 17.79 9.14 5.92
C GLU A 156 17.08 9.45 4.59
N ARG A 157 15.78 9.77 4.63
CA ARG A 157 14.96 10.05 3.43
C ARG A 157 15.62 11.03 2.45
N GLU A 158 16.55 11.82 2.91
CA GLU A 158 17.38 12.75 2.14
C GLU A 158 18.45 12.07 1.25
N ASN A 159 18.72 10.77 1.43
CA ASN A 159 19.79 10.04 0.75
C ASN A 159 19.31 8.85 -0.10
N ILE A 160 18.03 8.78 -0.44
CA ILE A 160 17.48 7.71 -1.32
C ILE A 160 17.97 7.88 -2.77
N ASP A 161 18.27 9.09 -3.21
CA ASP A 161 18.70 9.36 -4.59
C ASP A 161 19.83 8.46 -5.10
N PRO A 162 20.88 8.12 -4.31
CA PRO A 162 21.92 7.19 -4.74
C PRO A 162 21.44 5.75 -4.99
N LEU A 163 20.28 5.40 -4.44
CA LEU A 163 19.70 4.05 -4.53
C LEU A 163 18.69 3.93 -5.68
N ILE A 164 18.37 5.03 -6.35
CA ILE A 164 17.46 5.02 -7.49
C ILE A 164 18.18 4.36 -8.67
N ALA A 165 17.68 3.19 -9.07
CA ALA A 165 18.19 2.52 -10.26
C ALA A 165 17.86 3.31 -11.53
N PRO A 166 18.72 3.26 -12.56
CA PRO A 166 18.39 3.73 -13.89
C PRO A 166 17.06 3.16 -14.39
N LEU A 167 16.33 3.94 -15.20
CA LEU A 167 14.96 3.60 -15.62
C LEU A 167 14.89 2.24 -16.34
N GLU A 168 15.89 1.92 -17.14
CA GLU A 168 16.01 0.67 -17.90
C GLU A 168 16.18 -0.58 -16.99
N LEU A 169 16.59 -0.38 -15.76
CA LEU A 169 16.76 -1.47 -14.78
C LEU A 169 15.55 -1.64 -13.87
N ARG A 170 14.57 -0.72 -13.91
CA ARG A 170 13.37 -0.80 -13.09
C ARG A 170 12.35 -1.73 -13.72
N GLU A 171 11.71 -2.51 -12.90
CA GLU A 171 10.53 -3.24 -13.34
C GLU A 171 9.31 -2.32 -13.27
N ARG A 172 8.69 -2.08 -14.41
CA ARG A 172 7.54 -1.17 -14.56
C ARG A 172 6.26 -1.96 -14.78
N ILE A 173 5.33 -1.84 -13.85
CA ILE A 173 4.07 -2.58 -13.87
C ILE A 173 2.92 -1.60 -14.08
N ALA A 174 2.22 -1.77 -15.20
CA ALA A 174 1.05 -0.94 -15.52
C ALA A 174 -0.11 -1.26 -14.57
N CYS A 175 -0.86 -0.23 -14.17
CA CYS A 175 -2.14 -0.43 -13.53
C CYS A 175 -3.14 -0.99 -14.55
N LYS A 176 -3.79 -2.11 -14.19
CA LYS A 176 -4.88 -2.73 -14.95
C LYS A 176 -6.04 -3.00 -14.01
N PRO A 177 -7.30 -2.94 -14.49
CA PRO A 177 -8.44 -3.36 -13.69
C PRO A 177 -8.25 -4.76 -13.12
N ASN A 178 -8.65 -4.95 -11.88
CA ASN A 178 -8.63 -6.23 -11.18
C ASN A 178 -7.23 -6.92 -11.16
N ARG A 179 -6.16 -6.11 -11.09
CA ARG A 179 -4.77 -6.60 -10.98
C ARG A 179 -4.28 -6.49 -9.54
N LEU A 180 -3.71 -7.58 -9.04
CA LEU A 180 -2.97 -7.65 -7.79
C LEU A 180 -1.48 -7.81 -8.08
N ILE A 181 -0.65 -7.04 -7.38
CA ILE A 181 0.81 -7.15 -7.41
C ILE A 181 1.26 -7.43 -5.97
N ILE A 182 1.94 -8.55 -5.76
CA ILE A 182 2.49 -8.96 -4.46
C ILE A 182 4.02 -8.91 -4.53
N PHE A 183 4.66 -8.23 -3.59
CA PHE A 183 6.11 -8.09 -3.55
C PHE A 183 6.60 -7.82 -2.12
N ASP A 184 7.89 -7.91 -1.90
CA ASP A 184 8.53 -7.55 -0.63
C ASP A 184 8.59 -6.03 -0.49
N ALA A 185 7.47 -5.41 -0.09
CA ALA A 185 7.33 -3.97 -0.03
C ALA A 185 8.17 -3.33 1.09
N GLY A 186 8.47 -4.09 2.13
CA GLY A 186 9.33 -3.64 3.22
C GLY A 186 10.80 -3.50 2.83
N HIS A 187 11.28 -4.25 1.85
CA HIS A 187 12.70 -4.22 1.47
C HIS A 187 12.96 -3.81 0.03
N THR A 188 11.96 -3.89 -0.86
CA THR A 188 12.11 -3.47 -2.25
C THR A 188 11.84 -1.98 -2.40
N ILE A 189 12.84 -1.22 -2.81
CA ILE A 189 12.66 0.20 -3.15
C ILE A 189 11.67 0.31 -4.30
N HIS A 190 10.64 1.13 -4.12
CA HIS A 190 9.61 1.32 -5.13
C HIS A 190 9.04 2.74 -5.13
N ASN A 191 8.39 3.08 -6.24
CA ASN A 191 7.70 4.35 -6.41
C ASN A 191 6.51 4.19 -7.35
N THR A 192 5.71 5.23 -7.48
CA THR A 192 4.68 5.27 -8.51
C THR A 192 4.88 6.48 -9.41
N THR A 193 4.80 6.26 -10.73
CA THR A 193 4.81 7.37 -11.67
C THR A 193 3.45 8.04 -11.75
N PRO A 194 3.38 9.33 -12.12
CA PRO A 194 2.09 10.00 -12.28
C PRO A 194 1.27 9.39 -13.42
N PRO A 195 -0.06 9.28 -13.28
CA PRO A 195 -0.93 9.10 -14.43
C PRO A 195 -0.86 10.34 -15.32
N ILE A 196 -0.84 10.11 -16.63
CA ILE A 196 -0.92 11.17 -17.65
C ILE A 196 -2.39 11.55 -17.85
N THR A 197 -3.25 10.54 -17.93
CA THR A 197 -4.72 10.71 -18.00
C THR A 197 -5.41 9.68 -17.11
N GLY A 198 -6.65 9.99 -16.73
CA GLY A 198 -7.46 9.14 -15.87
C GLY A 198 -7.09 9.27 -14.40
N LYS A 199 -7.79 8.53 -13.55
CA LYS A 199 -7.55 8.46 -12.10
C LYS A 199 -7.03 7.08 -11.74
N ARG A 200 -5.84 7.01 -11.17
CA ARG A 200 -5.26 5.76 -10.67
C ARG A 200 -5.75 5.53 -9.24
N GLN A 201 -6.62 4.55 -9.06
CA GLN A 201 -7.11 4.14 -7.75
C GLN A 201 -6.42 2.85 -7.33
N VAL A 202 -5.99 2.79 -6.08
CA VAL A 202 -5.25 1.65 -5.53
C VAL A 202 -5.69 1.34 -4.12
N MET A 203 -5.69 0.06 -3.79
CA MET A 203 -5.71 -0.42 -2.42
C MET A 203 -4.36 -1.06 -2.11
N VAL A 204 -3.67 -0.56 -1.12
CA VAL A 204 -2.42 -1.13 -0.61
C VAL A 204 -2.76 -2.01 0.57
N ILE A 205 -2.13 -3.19 0.64
CA ILE A 205 -2.36 -4.16 1.71
C ILE A 205 -1.01 -4.72 2.12
N ASN A 206 -0.61 -4.46 3.36
CA ASN A 206 0.60 -4.94 3.99
C ASN A 206 0.29 -6.04 5.00
N VAL A 207 1.01 -7.15 4.94
CA VAL A 207 0.91 -8.26 5.88
C VAL A 207 2.00 -8.12 6.92
N TRP A 208 1.62 -8.20 8.20
CA TRP A 208 2.54 -8.04 9.32
C TRP A 208 2.75 -9.36 10.08
N HIS A 209 4.01 -9.60 10.51
CA HIS A 209 4.35 -10.77 11.31
C HIS A 209 3.89 -10.58 12.77
N LYS A 210 3.50 -11.69 13.42
CA LYS A 210 3.02 -11.66 14.81
C LYS A 210 4.04 -11.14 15.81
N ASP A 211 5.33 -11.42 15.55
CA ASP A 211 6.44 -11.02 16.44
C ASP A 211 6.94 -9.59 16.13
N SER A 212 6.45 -9.01 15.04
CA SER A 212 6.80 -7.66 14.59
C SER A 212 5.53 -6.91 14.13
N PRO A 213 4.50 -6.76 14.99
CA PRO A 213 3.30 -6.02 14.63
C PRO A 213 3.64 -4.53 14.45
N PRO A 214 2.87 -3.79 13.65
CA PRO A 214 3.08 -2.36 13.52
C PRO A 214 2.87 -1.65 14.87
N SER A 215 3.75 -0.72 15.20
CA SER A 215 3.76 -0.03 16.51
C SER A 215 2.48 0.78 16.76
N GLY A 216 1.86 1.26 15.69
CA GLY A 216 0.59 2.00 15.75
C GLY A 216 -0.55 1.23 16.39
N LEU A 217 -0.50 -0.13 16.41
CA LEU A 217 -1.51 -0.95 17.11
C LEU A 217 -1.51 -0.70 18.60
N ALA A 218 -0.34 -0.73 19.24
CA ALA A 218 -0.21 -0.50 20.68
C ALA A 218 -0.60 0.93 21.08
N ALA A 219 -0.45 1.88 20.17
CA ALA A 219 -0.74 3.29 20.40
C ALA A 219 -2.16 3.71 19.99
N ASN A 220 -3.02 2.77 19.56
CA ASN A 220 -4.35 3.05 19.01
C ASN A 220 -4.34 4.11 17.88
N LYS A 221 -3.31 4.10 17.03
CA LYS A 221 -3.15 5.06 15.93
C LYS A 221 -3.78 4.60 14.63
N PHE A 222 -4.20 3.33 14.54
CA PHE A 222 -4.98 2.84 13.42
C PHE A 222 -6.46 3.12 13.62
N TYR A 223 -7.15 3.40 12.54
CA TYR A 223 -8.60 3.45 12.56
C TYR A 223 -9.13 2.01 12.47
N TYR A 224 -10.01 1.66 13.38
CA TYR A 224 -10.74 0.39 13.38
C TYR A 224 -12.13 0.65 12.83
N GLU A 225 -12.54 -0.18 11.86
CA GLU A 225 -13.91 -0.18 11.37
C GLU A 225 -14.86 -0.91 12.33
#